data_afed84404158904e87ed0d57afd7bee7
#
_entry.id   afed84404158904e87ed0d57afd7bee7
#
_cell.length_a   1.000
_cell.length_b   1.000
_cell.length_c   1.000
_cell.angle_alpha   90.00
_cell.angle_beta   90.00
_cell.angle_gamma   90.00
#
_symmetry.space_group_name_H-M   'P 1'
#
loop_
_entity.id
_entity.type
_entity.pdbx_description
1 polymer ?
#
loop_
_entity_poly.entity_id
_entity_poly.type
_entity_poly.pdbx_seq_one_letter_code
_entity_poly.pdbx_strand_id
1 'polypeptide(L)'
;MAKNEIKVSAKVADTVRPTIAGADRHRGWHALRTIAGRITTPLLPDDYLKLANPLWSARELRGRVVEVRRETVDSATLVIKPGWGFSFDYAPGQYIGIGLLVDGRWRWRSYSLTSAPVRGDRQAGVGSRGPRTITITVKAMPEGFLSTHLVGGVAPGTIVRLAAPQGNFVMPDPAPAKVLFLTAGSGITPVMSMLRTLVRHDQITDIVHVHSAPTEADVMFAGELKELHDAHPGYRMQLRTTRTEGRLDLSRLDEVVPDWRERQAWACGPEAMLDDAERVWTEAGIAGGLHLERFAVSRAAPHGTGGTVTFERSGKTVTADAATSLMEAGEGAGIQMPFGCRMGICQSCVVGLVDGHVRDLRTGVEHEPGSRVQTCVSAASGDCTLDA
;
A
#
# COMPACT_ATOMS: atom_id res chain seq x y z
N MET A 1 -10.63 26.44 45.18
CA MET A 1 -9.52 26.64 44.24
C MET A 1 -8.64 25.40 44.23
N ALA A 2 -8.89 24.46 43.37
CA ALA A 2 -8.05 23.27 43.23
C ALA A 2 -7.93 23.01 41.73
N LYS A 3 -6.72 23.12 41.24
CA LYS A 3 -6.34 22.77 39.85
C LYS A 3 -6.33 21.25 39.72
N ASN A 4 -7.22 20.69 38.95
CA ASN A 4 -7.15 19.28 38.52
C ASN A 4 -6.30 19.23 37.24
N GLU A 5 -5.05 18.81 37.40
CA GLU A 5 -4.21 18.37 36.31
C GLU A 5 -4.60 16.93 35.95
N ILE A 6 -5.17 16.76 34.77
CA ILE A 6 -5.42 15.43 34.19
C ILE A 6 -4.11 14.92 33.63
N LYS A 7 -3.46 13.99 34.37
CA LYS A 7 -2.36 13.18 33.84
C LYS A 7 -2.91 12.22 32.81
N VAL A 8 -2.70 12.52 31.53
CA VAL A 8 -2.89 11.57 30.43
C VAL A 8 -1.74 10.55 30.53
N SER A 9 -2.09 9.33 30.89
CA SER A 9 -1.16 8.21 31.00
C SER A 9 -0.72 7.77 29.62
N ALA A 10 0.55 8.02 29.30
CA ALA A 10 1.23 7.48 28.13
C ALA A 10 1.47 5.96 28.33
N LYS A 11 0.50 5.14 27.94
CA LYS A 11 0.60 3.69 27.98
C LYS A 11 -0.22 3.03 26.89
N VAL A 12 0.10 3.30 25.61
CA VAL A 12 -0.23 2.42 24.47
C VAL A 12 0.81 2.68 23.38
N ALA A 13 2.01 2.15 23.55
CA ALA A 13 3.02 2.10 22.50
C ALA A 13 4.01 0.97 22.77
N ASP A 14 3.47 -0.23 23.05
CA ASP A 14 4.34 -1.41 23.11
C ASP A 14 3.47 -2.66 22.93
N THR A 15 3.10 -2.95 21.71
CA THR A 15 2.72 -4.32 21.30
C THR A 15 2.30 -4.32 19.82
N VAL A 16 3.21 -4.29 18.91
CA VAL A 16 3.22 -5.15 17.70
C VAL A 16 4.65 -5.10 17.14
N ARG A 17 5.57 -5.80 17.79
CA ARG A 17 6.75 -6.29 17.08
C ARG A 17 6.24 -7.43 16.20
N PRO A 18 6.49 -7.42 14.88
CA PRO A 18 6.22 -8.58 14.06
C PRO A 18 7.11 -9.71 14.60
N THR A 19 6.50 -10.71 15.21
CA THR A 19 7.17 -11.93 15.62
C THR A 19 7.60 -12.61 14.33
N ILE A 20 8.89 -12.51 14.01
CA ILE A 20 9.50 -13.26 12.91
C ILE A 20 9.54 -14.73 13.35
N ALA A 21 8.40 -15.40 13.28
CA ALA A 21 8.31 -16.84 13.47
C ALA A 21 8.83 -17.55 12.22
N GLY A 22 10.12 -17.53 12.02
CA GLY A 22 10.81 -18.13 10.88
C GLY A 22 12.33 -18.10 11.01
N ALA A 23 12.86 -17.46 12.06
CA ALA A 23 14.29 -17.23 12.22
C ALA A 23 15.14 -18.51 12.37
N ASP A 24 14.57 -19.61 12.87
CA ASP A 24 15.36 -20.80 13.19
C ASP A 24 15.60 -21.76 12.01
N ARG A 25 14.80 -21.72 10.93
CA ARG A 25 15.09 -22.51 9.72
C ARG A 25 16.13 -21.86 8.82
N HIS A 26 16.43 -20.58 8.99
CA HIS A 26 17.38 -19.86 8.15
C HIS A 26 18.84 -19.92 8.66
N ARG A 27 19.09 -20.32 9.90
CA ARG A 27 20.45 -20.39 10.45
C ARG A 27 21.35 -21.36 9.68
N GLY A 28 20.84 -22.53 9.31
CA GLY A 28 21.60 -23.51 8.51
C GLY A 28 21.89 -23.00 7.09
N TRP A 29 20.92 -22.33 6.47
CA TRP A 29 21.09 -21.71 5.14
C TRP A 29 22.04 -20.51 5.16
N HIS A 30 22.03 -19.70 6.21
CA HIS A 30 22.98 -18.59 6.36
C HIS A 30 24.43 -19.08 6.49
N ALA A 31 24.67 -20.15 7.25
CA ALA A 31 25.99 -20.76 7.37
C ALA A 31 26.48 -21.34 6.03
N LEU A 32 25.64 -22.09 5.31
CA LEU A 32 25.95 -22.61 3.98
C LEU A 32 26.22 -21.51 2.95
N ARG A 33 25.45 -20.40 2.99
CA ARG A 33 25.66 -19.23 2.13
C ARG A 33 26.97 -18.52 2.43
N THR A 34 27.37 -18.42 3.69
CA THR A 34 28.63 -17.79 4.09
C THR A 34 29.84 -18.64 3.61
N ILE A 35 29.75 -19.95 3.70
CA ILE A 35 30.75 -20.86 3.21
C ILE A 35 30.83 -20.83 1.67
N ALA A 36 29.66 -20.93 1.00
CA ALA A 36 29.56 -20.83 -0.44
C ALA A 36 30.02 -19.46 -0.97
N GLY A 37 29.76 -18.37 -0.27
CA GLY A 37 30.22 -17.02 -0.61
C GLY A 37 31.73 -16.85 -0.59
N ARG A 38 32.45 -17.68 0.19
CA ARG A 38 33.92 -17.69 0.19
C ARG A 38 34.53 -18.47 -1.01
N ILE A 39 33.74 -19.30 -1.64
CA ILE A 39 34.16 -20.15 -2.76
C ILE A 39 33.80 -19.54 -4.11
N THR A 40 32.76 -18.68 -4.15
CA THR A 40 32.17 -18.11 -5.38
C THR A 40 32.58 -16.65 -5.59
N THR A 41 33.85 -16.29 -5.51
CA THR A 41 34.30 -14.97 -5.95
C THR A 41 34.46 -14.92 -7.48
N PRO A 42 34.02 -13.83 -8.15
CA PRO A 42 33.58 -12.53 -7.65
C PRO A 42 32.04 -12.40 -7.37
N LEU A 43 31.23 -13.39 -7.76
CA LEU A 43 29.78 -13.35 -7.59
C LEU A 43 29.33 -14.09 -6.33
N LEU A 44 28.26 -13.65 -5.70
CA LEU A 44 27.68 -14.33 -4.55
C LEU A 44 26.83 -15.53 -5.00
N PRO A 45 26.64 -16.56 -4.16
CA PRO A 45 25.80 -17.72 -4.51
C PRO A 45 24.41 -17.36 -5.04
N ASP A 46 23.82 -16.28 -4.51
CA ASP A 46 22.54 -15.75 -4.93
C ASP A 46 22.55 -15.27 -6.40
N ASP A 47 23.68 -14.79 -6.89
CA ASP A 47 23.82 -14.29 -8.26
C ASP A 47 23.85 -15.44 -9.26
N TYR A 48 24.46 -16.58 -8.91
CA TYR A 48 24.40 -17.80 -9.73
C TYR A 48 23.01 -18.41 -9.74
N LEU A 49 22.32 -18.43 -8.59
CA LEU A 49 20.95 -18.93 -8.51
C LEU A 49 19.98 -18.13 -9.38
N LYS A 50 20.16 -16.80 -9.45
CA LYS A 50 19.38 -15.93 -10.32
C LYS A 50 19.56 -16.20 -11.81
N LEU A 51 20.75 -16.65 -12.23
CA LEU A 51 21.02 -17.04 -13.62
C LEU A 51 20.21 -18.28 -14.01
N ALA A 52 20.05 -19.24 -13.08
CA ALA A 52 19.25 -20.44 -13.32
C ALA A 52 17.74 -20.14 -13.24
N ASN A 53 17.30 -19.38 -12.25
CA ASN A 53 15.91 -18.96 -12.11
C ASN A 53 15.82 -17.60 -11.38
N PRO A 54 15.29 -16.56 -12.03
CA PRO A 54 15.15 -15.22 -11.44
C PRO A 54 14.36 -15.16 -10.12
N LEU A 55 13.54 -16.17 -9.84
CA LEU A 55 12.77 -16.29 -8.60
C LEU A 55 13.56 -16.90 -7.42
N TRP A 56 14.77 -17.41 -7.67
CA TRP A 56 15.63 -18.01 -6.65
C TRP A 56 16.57 -16.97 -6.03
N SER A 57 16.02 -15.85 -5.59
CA SER A 57 16.76 -14.84 -4.84
C SER A 57 16.21 -14.75 -3.42
N ALA A 58 17.09 -14.77 -2.42
CA ALA A 58 16.75 -14.49 -1.04
C ALA A 58 17.07 -13.04 -0.63
N ARG A 59 17.85 -12.33 -1.46
CA ARG A 59 18.22 -10.92 -1.23
C ARG A 59 17.17 -9.94 -1.75
N GLU A 60 16.53 -10.31 -2.87
CA GLU A 60 15.51 -9.50 -3.51
C GLU A 60 14.23 -10.29 -3.59
N LEU A 61 13.17 -9.74 -3.05
CA LEU A 61 11.83 -10.30 -3.24
C LEU A 61 11.43 -10.10 -4.70
N ARG A 62 11.19 -11.19 -5.40
CA ARG A 62 10.79 -11.18 -6.80
C ARG A 62 9.52 -11.97 -7.00
N GLY A 63 8.79 -11.64 -8.04
CA GLY A 63 7.65 -12.39 -8.52
C GLY A 63 7.65 -12.48 -10.04
N ARG A 64 6.96 -13.48 -10.56
CA ARG A 64 6.68 -13.61 -12.00
C ARG A 64 5.20 -13.40 -12.23
N VAL A 65 4.85 -12.47 -13.11
CA VAL A 65 3.49 -12.35 -13.61
C VAL A 65 3.17 -13.64 -14.38
N VAL A 66 2.14 -14.37 -13.97
CA VAL A 66 1.73 -15.63 -14.59
C VAL A 66 0.48 -15.44 -15.46
N GLU A 67 -0.30 -14.42 -15.15
CA GLU A 67 -1.53 -14.11 -15.88
C GLU A 67 -1.82 -12.61 -15.75
N VAL A 68 -2.44 -12.03 -16.77
CA VAL A 68 -2.99 -10.68 -16.79
C VAL A 68 -4.44 -10.77 -17.24
N ARG A 69 -5.38 -10.34 -16.39
CA ARG A 69 -6.82 -10.33 -16.66
C ARG A 69 -7.29 -8.90 -16.82
N ARG A 70 -7.98 -8.61 -17.89
CA ARG A 70 -8.64 -7.31 -18.05
C ARG A 70 -9.87 -7.24 -17.16
N GLU A 71 -9.97 -6.16 -16.40
CA GLU A 71 -11.15 -5.86 -15.57
C GLU A 71 -12.06 -4.86 -16.30
N THR A 72 -11.45 -3.77 -16.79
CA THR A 72 -12.12 -2.72 -17.56
C THR A 72 -11.20 -2.27 -18.71
N VAL A 73 -11.62 -1.29 -19.48
CA VAL A 73 -10.79 -0.74 -20.59
C VAL A 73 -9.44 -0.21 -20.08
N ASP A 74 -9.39 0.31 -18.87
CA ASP A 74 -8.23 0.96 -18.28
C ASP A 74 -7.71 0.27 -17.01
N SER A 75 -8.17 -0.95 -16.70
CA SER A 75 -7.69 -1.68 -15.53
C SER A 75 -7.44 -3.16 -15.81
N ALA A 76 -6.50 -3.74 -15.06
CA ALA A 76 -6.14 -5.14 -15.18
C ALA A 76 -5.70 -5.73 -13.83
N THR A 77 -6.04 -6.99 -13.61
CA THR A 77 -5.54 -7.82 -12.51
C THR A 77 -4.30 -8.59 -12.96
N LEU A 78 -3.21 -8.43 -12.23
CA LEU A 78 -1.99 -9.19 -12.40
C LEU A 78 -1.93 -10.31 -11.38
N VAL A 79 -1.85 -11.54 -11.86
CA VAL A 79 -1.60 -12.73 -11.03
C VAL A 79 -0.09 -12.95 -10.97
N ILE A 80 0.48 -12.86 -9.78
CA ILE A 80 1.92 -12.90 -9.56
C ILE A 80 2.27 -14.13 -8.74
N LYS A 81 3.19 -14.95 -9.24
CA LYS A 81 3.80 -16.06 -8.51
C LYS A 81 5.05 -15.54 -7.80
N PRO A 82 5.03 -15.44 -6.46
CA PRO A 82 6.21 -15.01 -5.71
C PRO A 82 7.37 -16.00 -5.78
N GLY A 83 8.58 -15.49 -5.63
CA GLY A 83 9.80 -16.29 -5.52
C GLY A 83 10.09 -16.77 -4.09
N TRP A 84 11.20 -17.48 -3.91
CA TRP A 84 11.58 -18.12 -2.65
C TRP A 84 11.68 -17.21 -1.43
N GLY A 85 12.10 -15.95 -1.62
CA GLY A 85 12.24 -14.98 -0.54
C GLY A 85 10.92 -14.47 0.00
N PHE A 86 9.80 -14.71 -0.70
CA PHE A 86 8.49 -14.22 -0.32
C PHE A 86 7.78 -15.25 0.57
N SER A 87 8.00 -15.12 1.88
CA SER A 87 7.38 -15.97 2.91
C SER A 87 6.46 -15.18 3.84
N PHE A 88 5.92 -14.07 3.36
CA PHE A 88 5.10 -13.19 4.19
C PHE A 88 3.65 -13.64 4.20
N ASP A 89 3.07 -13.61 5.40
CA ASP A 89 1.65 -13.51 5.55
C ASP A 89 1.23 -12.05 5.40
N TYR A 90 0.01 -11.83 4.98
CA TYR A 90 -0.58 -10.51 4.97
C TYR A 90 -2.02 -10.55 5.49
N ALA A 91 -2.49 -9.42 5.98
CA ALA A 91 -3.89 -9.25 6.35
C ALA A 91 -4.71 -8.72 5.16
N PRO A 92 -6.01 -9.09 5.07
CA PRO A 92 -6.86 -8.59 4.00
C PRO A 92 -6.99 -7.06 4.06
N GLY A 93 -6.75 -6.39 2.94
CA GLY A 93 -6.70 -4.94 2.82
C GLY A 93 -5.29 -4.35 2.76
N GLN A 94 -4.23 -5.12 3.06
CA GLN A 94 -2.85 -4.65 2.92
C GLN A 94 -2.44 -4.48 1.46
N TYR A 95 -1.41 -3.67 1.24
CA TYR A 95 -0.79 -3.43 -0.06
C TYR A 95 0.63 -3.98 -0.12
N ILE A 96 1.16 -4.08 -1.34
CA ILE A 96 2.52 -4.51 -1.65
C ILE A 96 3.19 -3.51 -2.58
N GLY A 97 4.50 -3.27 -2.39
CA GLY A 97 5.29 -2.53 -3.35
C GLY A 97 5.64 -3.40 -4.57
N ILE A 98 5.41 -2.88 -5.76
CA ILE A 98 5.76 -3.50 -7.04
C ILE A 98 6.80 -2.64 -7.73
N GLY A 99 7.94 -3.25 -8.07
CA GLY A 99 8.98 -2.66 -8.88
C GLY A 99 9.03 -3.32 -10.26
N LEU A 100 8.99 -2.52 -11.32
CA LEU A 100 9.15 -2.96 -12.70
C LEU A 100 10.36 -2.25 -13.32
N LEU A 101 11.14 -2.99 -14.08
CA LEU A 101 12.26 -2.44 -14.85
C LEU A 101 11.71 -1.86 -16.17
N VAL A 102 11.76 -0.55 -16.31
CA VAL A 102 11.32 0.15 -17.52
C VAL A 102 12.43 1.10 -17.96
N ASP A 103 12.83 1.02 -19.22
CA ASP A 103 13.92 1.81 -19.79
C ASP A 103 15.22 1.75 -18.96
N GLY A 104 15.58 0.56 -18.49
CA GLY A 104 16.78 0.32 -17.67
C GLY A 104 16.71 0.85 -16.23
N ARG A 105 15.56 1.38 -15.79
CA ARG A 105 15.36 1.92 -14.44
C ARG A 105 14.24 1.19 -13.70
N TRP A 106 14.46 0.92 -12.43
CA TRP A 106 13.42 0.36 -11.57
C TRP A 106 12.43 1.44 -11.16
N ARG A 107 11.16 1.25 -11.57
CA ARG A 107 10.04 2.10 -11.17
C ARG A 107 9.18 1.36 -10.15
N TRP A 108 8.83 2.02 -9.05
CA TRP A 108 8.11 1.43 -7.94
C TRP A 108 6.80 2.15 -7.67
N ARG A 109 5.76 1.38 -7.33
CA ARG A 109 4.50 1.87 -6.75
C ARG A 109 3.93 0.80 -5.83
N SER A 110 3.08 1.24 -4.90
CA SER A 110 2.32 0.35 -4.02
C SER A 110 0.94 0.10 -4.61
N TYR A 111 0.48 -1.14 -4.49
CA TYR A 111 -0.83 -1.58 -4.94
C TYR A 111 -1.45 -2.48 -3.88
N SER A 112 -2.74 -2.31 -3.60
CA SER A 112 -3.46 -3.18 -2.68
C SER A 112 -3.44 -4.61 -3.19
N LEU A 113 -3.20 -5.55 -2.29
CA LEU A 113 -3.39 -6.96 -2.57
C LEU A 113 -4.90 -7.20 -2.73
N THR A 114 -5.29 -7.85 -3.84
CA THR A 114 -6.69 -8.17 -4.12
C THR A 114 -7.01 -9.64 -3.84
N SER A 115 -6.00 -10.51 -3.72
CA SER A 115 -6.18 -11.89 -3.28
C SER A 115 -6.44 -11.98 -1.78
N ALA A 116 -7.22 -12.98 -1.36
CA ALA A 116 -7.30 -13.33 0.04
C ALA A 116 -5.96 -13.92 0.53
N PRO A 117 -5.50 -13.59 1.75
CA PRO A 117 -4.34 -14.23 2.35
C PRO A 117 -4.58 -15.75 2.48
N VAL A 118 -3.50 -16.53 2.35
CA VAL A 118 -3.59 -18.01 2.42
C VAL A 118 -3.61 -18.49 3.87
N ARG A 119 -3.09 -17.71 4.80
CA ARG A 119 -3.06 -18.02 6.22
C ARG A 119 -4.33 -17.55 6.93
N GLY A 120 -5.00 -18.47 7.48
CA GLY A 120 -6.29 -18.39 8.17
C GLY A 120 -6.97 -19.74 8.07
N ASP A 121 -6.58 -20.57 7.12
CA ASP A 121 -6.94 -21.97 7.10
C ASP A 121 -6.20 -22.69 8.25
N ARG A 122 -6.84 -22.78 9.41
CA ARG A 122 -6.39 -23.65 10.52
C ARG A 122 -6.21 -25.11 10.09
N GLN A 123 -6.57 -25.45 8.86
CA GLN A 123 -6.39 -26.75 8.22
C GLN A 123 -5.13 -26.86 7.37
N ALA A 124 -4.45 -25.75 7.03
CA ALA A 124 -3.14 -25.84 6.39
C ALA A 124 -2.09 -26.17 7.45
N GLY A 125 -1.66 -27.42 7.48
CA GLY A 125 -0.72 -27.97 8.45
C GLY A 125 0.58 -27.15 8.57
N VAL A 126 1.21 -27.21 9.73
CA VAL A 126 2.52 -26.63 10.04
C VAL A 126 3.50 -26.91 8.92
N GLY A 127 3.82 -25.89 8.09
CA GLY A 127 4.75 -26.03 6.97
C GLY A 127 4.28 -25.43 5.64
N SER A 128 3.10 -24.78 5.57
CA SER A 128 2.64 -24.16 4.35
C SER A 128 3.61 -23.05 3.94
N ARG A 129 4.24 -23.23 2.78
CA ARG A 129 4.95 -22.18 2.06
C ARG A 129 3.97 -21.03 1.82
N GLY A 130 4.44 -19.78 1.75
CA GLY A 130 3.62 -18.60 1.44
C GLY A 130 2.69 -18.79 0.22
N PRO A 131 1.83 -17.83 -0.09
CA PRO A 131 0.81 -17.98 -1.12
C PRO A 131 1.42 -18.44 -2.44
N ARG A 132 0.77 -19.38 -3.14
CA ARG A 132 1.23 -19.84 -4.46
C ARG A 132 1.20 -18.71 -5.48
N THR A 133 0.22 -17.83 -5.35
CA THR A 133 0.05 -16.61 -6.14
C THR A 133 -0.55 -15.51 -5.27
N ILE A 134 -0.21 -14.27 -5.59
CA ILE A 134 -0.86 -13.06 -5.09
C ILE A 134 -1.46 -12.31 -6.28
N THR A 135 -2.47 -11.51 -6.05
CA THR A 135 -3.03 -10.65 -7.08
C THR A 135 -3.02 -9.19 -6.65
N ILE A 136 -2.75 -8.33 -7.61
CA ILE A 136 -2.97 -6.89 -7.53
C ILE A 136 -3.84 -6.48 -8.71
N THR A 137 -4.67 -5.47 -8.53
CA THR A 137 -5.44 -4.90 -9.64
C THR A 137 -5.09 -3.44 -9.78
N VAL A 138 -4.72 -3.06 -10.99
CA VAL A 138 -4.18 -1.74 -11.31
C VAL A 138 -5.12 -1.05 -12.27
N LYS A 139 -5.46 0.22 -11.95
CA LYS A 139 -6.11 1.14 -12.89
C LYS A 139 -5.06 2.07 -13.47
N ALA A 140 -5.01 2.18 -14.79
CA ALA A 140 -4.15 3.12 -15.49
C ALA A 140 -4.57 4.56 -15.18
N MET A 141 -3.62 5.36 -14.73
CA MET A 141 -3.84 6.80 -14.51
C MET A 141 -3.32 7.56 -15.74
N PRO A 142 -4.01 8.60 -16.23
CA PRO A 142 -3.63 9.34 -17.43
C PRO A 142 -2.16 9.81 -17.41
N GLU A 143 -1.65 10.25 -16.26
CA GLU A 143 -0.26 10.69 -16.08
C GLU A 143 0.60 9.64 -15.35
N GLY A 144 0.03 8.47 -15.09
CA GLY A 144 0.65 7.41 -14.30
C GLY A 144 1.53 6.49 -15.15
N PHE A 145 2.81 6.80 -15.30
CA PHE A 145 3.75 6.01 -16.08
C PHE A 145 3.71 4.51 -15.75
N LEU A 146 3.86 4.13 -14.47
CA LEU A 146 3.94 2.71 -14.09
C LEU A 146 2.58 2.01 -14.18
N SER A 147 1.47 2.66 -13.81
CA SER A 147 0.14 2.07 -13.89
C SER A 147 -0.27 1.78 -15.34
N THR A 148 0.01 2.70 -16.25
CA THR A 148 -0.23 2.50 -17.69
C THR A 148 0.61 1.32 -18.24
N HIS A 149 1.87 1.22 -17.79
CA HIS A 149 2.77 0.13 -18.20
C HIS A 149 2.31 -1.23 -17.64
N LEU A 150 1.84 -1.27 -16.38
CA LEU A 150 1.33 -2.51 -15.76
C LEU A 150 0.04 -2.99 -16.43
N VAL A 151 -0.82 -2.05 -16.87
CA VAL A 151 -2.08 -2.39 -17.55
C VAL A 151 -1.89 -2.77 -19.01
N GLY A 152 -1.01 -2.08 -19.72
CA GLY A 152 -0.87 -2.22 -21.18
C GLY A 152 0.39 -2.93 -21.68
N GLY A 153 1.47 -2.92 -20.90
CA GLY A 153 2.80 -3.35 -21.34
C GLY A 153 3.36 -4.59 -20.64
N VAL A 154 2.64 -5.18 -19.69
CA VAL A 154 3.11 -6.37 -18.97
C VAL A 154 2.45 -7.62 -19.53
N ALA A 155 3.27 -8.65 -19.79
CA ALA A 155 2.82 -9.96 -20.26
C ALA A 155 3.17 -11.07 -19.24
N PRO A 156 2.51 -12.23 -19.31
CA PRO A 156 2.92 -13.41 -18.57
C PRO A 156 4.40 -13.72 -18.82
N GLY A 157 5.13 -14.05 -17.73
CA GLY A 157 6.59 -14.24 -17.76
C GLY A 157 7.38 -13.04 -17.23
N THR A 158 6.82 -11.83 -17.22
CA THR A 158 7.47 -10.62 -16.71
C THR A 158 7.89 -10.80 -15.24
N ILE A 159 9.15 -10.45 -14.94
CA ILE A 159 9.69 -10.45 -13.58
C ILE A 159 9.49 -9.08 -12.96
N VAL A 160 8.87 -9.06 -11.79
CA VAL A 160 8.69 -7.87 -10.96
C VAL A 160 9.47 -8.01 -9.65
N ARG A 161 9.91 -6.90 -9.09
CA ARG A 161 10.37 -6.85 -7.70
C ARG A 161 9.19 -6.63 -6.78
N LEU A 162 9.26 -7.21 -5.60
CA LEU A 162 8.22 -7.11 -4.58
C LEU A 162 8.81 -6.48 -3.32
N ALA A 163 8.00 -5.72 -2.59
CA ALA A 163 8.29 -5.38 -1.20
C ALA A 163 7.49 -6.30 -0.26
N ALA A 164 7.74 -6.23 1.04
CA ALA A 164 6.89 -6.91 2.01
C ALA A 164 5.50 -6.26 2.05
N PRO A 165 4.42 -7.02 2.30
CA PRO A 165 3.09 -6.45 2.53
C PRO A 165 3.09 -5.48 3.71
N GLN A 166 2.31 -4.40 3.59
CA GLN A 166 2.21 -3.34 4.59
C GLN A 166 0.81 -2.72 4.57
N GLY A 167 0.53 -1.86 5.57
CA GLY A 167 -0.72 -1.12 5.69
C GLY A 167 -1.53 -1.54 6.90
N ASN A 168 -2.32 -0.59 7.41
CA ASN A 168 -3.17 -0.77 8.59
C ASN A 168 -4.68 -0.77 8.22
N PHE A 169 -4.99 -0.64 6.94
CA PHE A 169 -6.35 -0.72 6.43
C PHE A 169 -6.75 -2.18 6.27
N VAL A 170 -7.01 -2.83 7.41
CA VAL A 170 -7.20 -4.29 7.47
C VAL A 170 -8.56 -4.66 8.05
N MET A 171 -9.11 -5.77 7.58
CA MET A 171 -10.27 -6.40 8.22
C MET A 171 -9.79 -7.22 9.42
N PRO A 172 -10.35 -6.99 10.62
CA PRO A 172 -10.03 -7.81 11.78
C PRO A 172 -10.61 -9.23 11.63
N ASP A 173 -10.07 -10.17 12.41
CA ASP A 173 -10.57 -11.53 12.52
C ASP A 173 -10.86 -11.83 14.01
N PRO A 174 -12.10 -12.06 14.42
CA PRO A 174 -13.31 -12.11 13.59
C PRO A 174 -13.74 -10.76 13.03
N ALA A 175 -14.43 -10.79 11.88
CA ALA A 175 -15.01 -9.61 11.28
C ALA A 175 -16.13 -9.01 12.17
N PRO A 176 -16.35 -7.69 12.12
CA PRO A 176 -17.49 -7.07 12.79
C PRO A 176 -18.83 -7.59 12.28
N ALA A 177 -19.83 -7.63 13.15
CA ALA A 177 -21.16 -8.13 12.80
C ALA A 177 -21.85 -7.32 11.70
N LYS A 178 -21.62 -5.99 11.68
CA LYS A 178 -22.14 -5.06 10.66
C LYS A 178 -20.98 -4.30 10.01
N VAL A 179 -20.86 -4.42 8.71
CA VAL A 179 -19.78 -3.79 7.93
C VAL A 179 -20.37 -2.84 6.87
N LEU A 180 -19.72 -1.72 6.66
CA LEU A 180 -19.98 -0.82 5.55
C LEU A 180 -18.70 -0.61 4.73
N PHE A 181 -18.75 -0.93 3.46
CA PHE A 181 -17.72 -0.55 2.51
C PHE A 181 -18.16 0.67 1.71
N LEU A 182 -17.34 1.72 1.69
CA LEU A 182 -17.52 2.91 0.86
C LEU A 182 -16.35 2.97 -0.11
N THR A 183 -16.58 2.67 -1.38
CA THR A 183 -15.48 2.61 -2.35
C THR A 183 -15.80 3.42 -3.61
N ALA A 184 -14.75 3.94 -4.25
CA ALA A 184 -14.89 4.58 -5.56
C ALA A 184 -13.71 4.24 -6.47
N GLY A 185 -14.01 3.85 -7.71
CA GLY A 185 -13.01 3.48 -8.71
C GLY A 185 -12.04 2.41 -8.19
N SER A 186 -10.73 2.68 -8.24
CA SER A 186 -9.70 1.73 -7.76
C SER A 186 -9.70 1.53 -6.24
N GLY A 187 -10.42 2.33 -5.46
CA GLY A 187 -10.57 2.14 -4.02
C GLY A 187 -11.26 0.82 -3.64
N ILE A 188 -11.85 0.11 -4.59
CA ILE A 188 -12.40 -1.23 -4.38
C ILE A 188 -11.30 -2.29 -4.14
N THR A 189 -10.06 -2.06 -4.59
CA THR A 189 -9.03 -3.10 -4.60
C THR A 189 -8.68 -3.67 -3.22
N PRO A 190 -8.48 -2.90 -2.13
CA PRO A 190 -8.25 -3.48 -0.81
C PRO A 190 -9.49 -4.20 -0.27
N VAL A 191 -10.69 -3.71 -0.58
CA VAL A 191 -11.95 -4.31 -0.16
C VAL A 191 -12.18 -5.67 -0.81
N MET A 192 -11.72 -5.88 -2.05
CA MET A 192 -11.80 -7.21 -2.68
C MET A 192 -11.01 -8.28 -1.93
N SER A 193 -9.84 -7.95 -1.37
CA SER A 193 -9.10 -8.86 -0.50
C SER A 193 -9.90 -9.20 0.77
N MET A 194 -10.59 -8.21 1.35
CA MET A 194 -11.45 -8.40 2.52
C MET A 194 -12.63 -9.29 2.18
N LEU A 195 -13.39 -8.98 1.12
CA LEU A 195 -14.55 -9.75 0.68
C LEU A 195 -14.19 -11.22 0.39
N ARG A 196 -13.12 -11.45 -0.39
CA ARG A 196 -12.63 -12.81 -0.70
C ARG A 196 -12.21 -13.58 0.55
N THR A 197 -11.71 -12.89 1.57
CA THR A 197 -11.34 -13.49 2.85
C THR A 197 -12.60 -13.86 3.64
N LEU A 198 -13.57 -12.96 3.73
CA LEU A 198 -14.84 -13.19 4.42
C LEU A 198 -15.63 -14.35 3.81
N VAL A 199 -15.67 -14.44 2.47
CA VAL A 199 -16.26 -15.59 1.77
C VAL A 199 -15.56 -16.90 2.14
N ARG A 200 -14.22 -16.90 2.07
CA ARG A 200 -13.43 -18.11 2.39
C ARG A 200 -13.66 -18.61 3.81
N HIS A 201 -13.90 -17.71 4.77
CA HIS A 201 -14.10 -18.04 6.17
C HIS A 201 -15.57 -18.15 6.56
N ASP A 202 -16.49 -18.08 5.59
CA ASP A 202 -17.95 -18.07 5.84
C ASP A 202 -18.39 -17.00 6.85
N GLN A 203 -17.81 -15.79 6.71
CA GLN A 203 -18.03 -14.64 7.59
C GLN A 203 -18.83 -13.51 6.94
N ILE A 204 -19.57 -13.79 5.87
CA ILE A 204 -20.47 -12.80 5.25
C ILE A 204 -21.79 -12.80 6.01
N THR A 205 -21.94 -11.86 6.95
CA THR A 205 -23.11 -11.76 7.84
C THR A 205 -24.03 -10.60 7.49
N ASP A 206 -23.58 -9.37 7.64
CA ASP A 206 -24.32 -8.14 7.31
C ASP A 206 -23.37 -7.08 6.77
N ILE A 207 -23.18 -7.09 5.46
CA ILE A 207 -22.27 -6.21 4.74
C ILE A 207 -23.06 -5.37 3.74
N VAL A 208 -22.95 -4.06 3.85
CA VAL A 208 -23.40 -3.10 2.84
C VAL A 208 -22.16 -2.55 2.12
N HIS A 209 -22.17 -2.61 0.81
CA HIS A 209 -21.10 -2.09 -0.02
C HIS A 209 -21.64 -1.05 -1.00
N VAL A 210 -21.34 0.21 -0.75
CA VAL A 210 -21.67 1.32 -1.67
C VAL A 210 -20.43 1.58 -2.52
N HIS A 211 -20.54 1.29 -3.82
CA HIS A 211 -19.46 1.51 -4.78
C HIS A 211 -19.82 2.57 -5.79
N SER A 212 -18.93 3.51 -6.04
CA SER A 212 -19.10 4.55 -7.05
C SER A 212 -18.14 4.34 -8.21
N ALA A 213 -18.68 4.37 -9.44
CA ALA A 213 -17.90 4.33 -10.67
C ALA A 213 -18.46 5.34 -11.69
N PRO A 214 -17.69 5.79 -12.70
CA PRO A 214 -18.24 6.68 -13.73
C PRO A 214 -19.44 6.08 -14.46
N THR A 215 -19.34 4.82 -14.87
CA THR A 215 -20.39 4.01 -15.51
C THR A 215 -20.29 2.56 -15.03
N GLU A 216 -21.27 1.73 -15.34
CA GLU A 216 -21.22 0.28 -15.03
C GLU A 216 -20.00 -0.41 -15.68
N ALA A 217 -19.62 0.00 -16.90
CA ALA A 217 -18.47 -0.55 -17.60
C ALA A 217 -17.11 -0.22 -16.94
N ASP A 218 -17.09 0.77 -16.06
CA ASP A 218 -15.90 1.16 -15.30
C ASP A 218 -15.75 0.42 -13.95
N VAL A 219 -16.69 -0.48 -13.63
CA VAL A 219 -16.69 -1.24 -12.37
C VAL A 219 -15.72 -2.40 -12.49
N MET A 220 -14.63 -2.35 -11.75
CA MET A 220 -13.71 -3.49 -11.60
C MET A 220 -14.40 -4.62 -10.83
N PHE A 221 -14.12 -5.86 -11.18
CA PHE A 221 -14.70 -7.07 -10.55
C PHE A 221 -16.23 -7.17 -10.65
N ALA A 222 -16.86 -6.49 -11.62
CA ALA A 222 -18.32 -6.42 -11.72
C ALA A 222 -19.00 -7.80 -11.68
N GLY A 223 -18.45 -8.80 -12.40
CA GLY A 223 -18.97 -10.18 -12.40
C GLY A 223 -18.89 -10.83 -11.02
N GLU A 224 -17.72 -10.76 -10.36
CA GLU A 224 -17.51 -11.34 -9.03
C GLU A 224 -18.38 -10.66 -7.96
N LEU A 225 -18.53 -9.34 -8.02
CA LEU A 225 -19.38 -8.61 -7.09
C LEU A 225 -20.86 -8.97 -7.24
N LYS A 226 -21.30 -9.19 -8.49
CA LYS A 226 -22.65 -9.66 -8.76
C LYS A 226 -22.86 -11.07 -8.22
N GLU A 227 -21.92 -11.98 -8.48
CA GLU A 227 -21.97 -13.36 -7.97
C GLU A 227 -22.02 -13.36 -6.43
N LEU A 228 -21.23 -12.51 -5.75
CA LEU A 228 -21.25 -12.37 -4.31
C LEU A 228 -22.62 -11.86 -3.81
N HIS A 229 -23.21 -10.88 -4.48
CA HIS A 229 -24.52 -10.35 -4.14
C HIS A 229 -25.63 -11.41 -4.28
N ASP A 230 -25.56 -12.18 -5.36
CA ASP A 230 -26.57 -13.21 -5.66
C ASP A 230 -26.42 -14.45 -4.73
N ALA A 231 -25.19 -14.80 -4.34
CA ALA A 231 -24.90 -15.99 -3.55
C ALA A 231 -24.99 -15.78 -2.03
N HIS A 232 -24.79 -14.56 -1.55
CA HIS A 232 -24.71 -14.27 -0.11
C HIS A 232 -25.77 -13.23 0.32
N PRO A 233 -26.89 -13.66 0.92
CA PRO A 233 -27.95 -12.73 1.36
C PRO A 233 -27.48 -11.66 2.36
N GLY A 234 -26.37 -11.92 3.08
CA GLY A 234 -25.74 -10.97 3.99
C GLY A 234 -24.88 -9.91 3.29
N TYR A 235 -24.63 -10.02 1.98
CA TYR A 235 -23.89 -9.03 1.21
C TYR A 235 -24.83 -8.25 0.29
N ARG A 236 -24.91 -6.95 0.49
CA ARG A 236 -25.74 -6.04 -0.31
C ARG A 236 -24.85 -5.01 -0.98
N MET A 237 -24.77 -5.07 -2.31
CA MET A 237 -24.07 -4.08 -3.10
C MET A 237 -25.03 -3.02 -3.65
N GLN A 238 -24.61 -1.76 -3.55
CA GLN A 238 -25.26 -0.62 -4.16
C GLN A 238 -24.26 0.09 -5.06
N LEU A 239 -24.50 0.03 -6.35
CA LEU A 239 -23.70 0.72 -7.36
C LEU A 239 -24.26 2.12 -7.59
N ARG A 240 -23.38 3.13 -7.59
CA ARG A 240 -23.70 4.49 -7.98
C ARG A 240 -22.90 4.87 -9.23
N THR A 241 -23.61 5.12 -10.31
CA THR A 241 -23.01 5.56 -11.58
C THR A 241 -22.91 7.10 -11.59
N THR A 242 -21.71 7.62 -11.41
CA THR A 242 -21.53 9.06 -11.13
C THR A 242 -21.77 9.97 -12.35
N ARG A 243 -21.75 9.44 -13.57
CA ARG A 243 -22.10 10.19 -14.77
C ARG A 243 -23.59 10.49 -14.88
N THR A 244 -24.45 9.62 -14.37
CA THR A 244 -25.91 9.74 -14.45
C THR A 244 -26.52 10.20 -13.13
N GLU A 245 -26.04 9.73 -12.00
CA GLU A 245 -26.59 9.97 -10.67
C GLU A 245 -25.83 11.03 -9.86
N GLY A 246 -24.68 11.52 -10.38
CA GLY A 246 -23.78 12.40 -9.65
C GLY A 246 -22.99 11.67 -8.56
N ARG A 247 -22.12 12.38 -7.87
CA ARG A 247 -21.33 11.84 -6.76
C ARG A 247 -22.23 11.50 -5.57
N LEU A 248 -21.81 10.51 -4.79
CA LEU A 248 -22.48 10.17 -3.52
C LEU A 248 -22.31 11.35 -2.54
N ASP A 249 -23.42 11.84 -2.05
CA ASP A 249 -23.45 12.82 -0.97
C ASP A 249 -23.52 12.07 0.37
N LEU A 250 -22.41 12.05 1.10
CA LEU A 250 -22.32 11.33 2.37
C LEU A 250 -23.11 12.00 3.49
N SER A 251 -23.52 13.28 3.36
CA SER A 251 -24.44 13.91 4.31
C SER A 251 -25.84 13.30 4.29
N ARG A 252 -26.17 12.60 3.20
CA ARG A 252 -27.43 11.89 2.98
C ARG A 252 -27.29 10.36 3.04
N LEU A 253 -26.25 9.87 3.71
CA LEU A 253 -25.96 8.43 3.78
C LEU A 253 -27.10 7.64 4.45
N ASP A 254 -27.87 8.27 5.32
CA ASP A 254 -29.10 7.69 5.93
C ASP A 254 -30.13 7.23 4.90
N GLU A 255 -30.20 7.85 3.72
CA GLU A 255 -31.12 7.46 2.64
C GLU A 255 -30.69 6.19 1.93
N VAL A 256 -29.38 5.91 1.93
CA VAL A 256 -28.75 4.80 1.22
C VAL A 256 -28.49 3.64 2.18
N VAL A 257 -28.00 3.94 3.37
CA VAL A 257 -27.65 2.98 4.43
C VAL A 257 -28.20 3.51 5.76
N PRO A 258 -29.47 3.26 6.09
CA PRO A 258 -30.11 3.87 7.27
C PRO A 258 -29.44 3.58 8.61
N ASP A 259 -28.75 2.43 8.73
CA ASP A 259 -28.06 2.00 9.94
C ASP A 259 -26.52 2.19 9.87
N TRP A 260 -26.03 3.09 9.01
CA TRP A 260 -24.59 3.30 8.80
C TRP A 260 -23.83 3.65 10.09
N ARG A 261 -24.48 4.30 11.05
CA ARG A 261 -23.88 4.66 12.34
C ARG A 261 -23.55 3.47 13.23
N GLU A 262 -24.20 2.33 12.99
CA GLU A 262 -23.98 1.08 13.73
C GLU A 262 -22.92 0.20 13.07
N ARG A 263 -22.44 0.56 11.88
CA ARG A 263 -21.53 -0.24 11.08
C ARG A 263 -20.09 0.19 11.27
N GLN A 264 -19.18 -0.78 11.33
CA GLN A 264 -17.78 -0.48 11.14
C GLN A 264 -17.55 -0.23 9.64
N ALA A 265 -16.96 0.92 9.31
CA ALA A 265 -16.83 1.37 7.93
C ALA A 265 -15.39 1.33 7.44
N TRP A 266 -15.20 0.85 6.21
CA TRP A 266 -13.95 0.94 5.48
C TRP A 266 -14.18 1.76 4.21
N ALA A 267 -13.47 2.89 4.09
CA ALA A 267 -13.62 3.77 2.94
C ALA A 267 -12.28 3.93 2.20
N CYS A 268 -12.33 3.76 0.88
CA CYS A 268 -11.19 3.95 -0.02
C CYS A 268 -11.67 4.48 -1.38
N GLY A 269 -11.05 5.58 -1.84
CA GLY A 269 -11.44 6.26 -3.08
C GLY A 269 -10.77 7.62 -3.25
N PRO A 270 -11.37 8.52 -4.03
CA PRO A 270 -10.87 9.89 -4.22
C PRO A 270 -10.81 10.66 -2.89
N GLU A 271 -9.82 11.53 -2.77
CA GLU A 271 -9.54 12.29 -1.55
C GLU A 271 -10.77 13.05 -1.02
N ALA A 272 -11.47 13.77 -1.89
CA ALA A 272 -12.68 14.50 -1.51
C ALA A 272 -13.78 13.62 -0.90
N MET A 273 -13.94 12.37 -1.37
CA MET A 273 -14.88 11.41 -0.77
C MET A 273 -14.43 10.98 0.63
N LEU A 274 -13.12 10.79 0.81
CA LEU A 274 -12.55 10.37 2.10
C LEU A 274 -12.60 11.51 3.12
N ASP A 275 -12.38 12.76 2.69
CA ASP A 275 -12.51 13.95 3.54
C ASP A 275 -13.96 14.15 3.98
N ASP A 276 -14.93 13.97 3.08
CA ASP A 276 -16.35 14.00 3.41
C ASP A 276 -16.73 12.88 4.38
N ALA A 277 -16.21 11.66 4.19
CA ALA A 277 -16.45 10.56 5.11
C ALA A 277 -15.90 10.88 6.51
N GLU A 278 -14.66 11.35 6.60
CA GLU A 278 -14.03 11.73 7.87
C GLU A 278 -14.83 12.81 8.60
N ARG A 279 -15.28 13.84 7.86
CA ARG A 279 -16.14 14.90 8.40
C ARG A 279 -17.47 14.35 8.93
N VAL A 280 -18.20 13.55 8.14
CA VAL A 280 -19.51 13.00 8.50
C VAL A 280 -19.44 12.10 9.73
N TRP A 281 -18.43 11.21 9.83
CA TRP A 281 -18.23 10.35 11.00
C TRP A 281 -17.81 11.14 12.24
N THR A 282 -17.02 12.20 12.06
CA THR A 282 -16.63 13.09 13.16
C THR A 282 -17.83 13.88 13.70
N GLU A 283 -18.64 14.47 12.82
CA GLU A 283 -19.87 15.19 13.18
C GLU A 283 -20.89 14.27 13.88
N ALA A 284 -20.94 12.99 13.49
CA ALA A 284 -21.78 12.00 14.14
C ALA A 284 -21.23 11.48 15.49
N GLY A 285 -20.00 11.85 15.87
CA GLY A 285 -19.34 11.40 17.10
C GLY A 285 -18.87 9.95 17.11
N ILE A 286 -18.71 9.33 15.94
CA ILE A 286 -18.34 7.92 15.76
C ILE A 286 -17.08 7.73 14.90
N ALA A 287 -16.17 8.69 14.89
CA ALA A 287 -14.94 8.67 14.08
C ALA A 287 -14.11 7.37 14.27
N GLY A 288 -14.13 6.75 15.46
CA GLY A 288 -13.44 5.49 15.73
C GLY A 288 -13.97 4.27 14.95
N GLY A 289 -15.18 4.39 14.34
CA GLY A 289 -15.79 3.35 13.51
C GLY A 289 -15.44 3.47 12.03
N LEU A 290 -14.63 4.45 11.62
CA LEU A 290 -14.22 4.68 10.23
C LEU A 290 -12.75 4.36 10.02
N HIS A 291 -12.48 3.47 9.08
CA HIS A 291 -11.15 3.15 8.58
C HIS A 291 -10.97 3.73 7.19
N LEU A 292 -9.88 4.46 6.98
CA LEU A 292 -9.61 5.14 5.71
C LEU A 292 -8.31 4.63 5.07
N GLU A 293 -8.32 4.43 3.76
CA GLU A 293 -7.11 4.27 2.96
C GLU A 293 -7.05 5.28 1.83
N ARG A 294 -5.96 6.05 1.81
CA ARG A 294 -5.68 7.07 0.78
C ARG A 294 -4.55 6.58 -0.12
N PHE A 295 -4.82 6.46 -1.43
CA PHE A 295 -3.80 6.02 -2.40
C PHE A 295 -2.83 7.12 -2.82
N ALA A 296 -3.23 8.37 -2.66
CA ALA A 296 -2.34 9.51 -2.78
C ALA A 296 -1.74 9.85 -1.41
N VAL A 297 -0.48 10.24 -1.39
CA VAL A 297 0.03 10.97 -0.23
C VAL A 297 -0.68 12.31 -0.25
N SER A 298 -1.62 12.53 0.67
CA SER A 298 -2.17 13.87 0.90
C SER A 298 -0.99 14.78 1.25
N ARG A 299 -0.56 15.58 0.30
CA ARG A 299 0.46 16.60 0.56
C ARG A 299 -0.29 17.74 1.23
N ALA A 300 0.03 17.99 2.49
CA ALA A 300 -0.41 19.22 3.14
C ALA A 300 -0.10 20.40 2.20
N ALA A 301 -1.02 21.37 2.14
CA ALA A 301 -0.83 22.54 1.27
C ALA A 301 0.62 23.04 1.42
N PRO A 302 1.29 23.42 0.33
CA PRO A 302 2.70 23.79 0.36
C PRO A 302 2.88 25.08 1.19
N HIS A 303 3.02 24.92 2.51
CA HIS A 303 3.44 25.98 3.40
C HIS A 303 4.96 25.85 3.52
N GLY A 304 5.71 26.68 2.83
CA GLY A 304 7.17 26.69 2.85
C GLY A 304 7.72 27.36 1.60
N THR A 305 8.97 27.75 1.67
CA THR A 305 9.65 28.49 0.59
C THR A 305 10.35 27.56 -0.40
N GLY A 306 10.44 26.23 -0.10
CA GLY A 306 11.40 25.37 -0.77
C GLY A 306 12.82 25.78 -0.39
N GLY A 307 13.81 25.41 -1.19
CA GLY A 307 15.21 25.77 -0.93
C GLY A 307 16.18 24.99 -1.81
N THR A 308 17.44 25.19 -1.52
CA THR A 308 18.55 24.49 -2.15
C THR A 308 18.83 23.19 -1.39
N VAL A 309 18.77 22.07 -2.06
CA VAL A 309 19.04 20.75 -1.49
C VAL A 309 20.42 20.29 -1.94
N THR A 310 21.33 20.11 -0.98
CA THR A 310 22.67 19.57 -1.22
C THR A 310 22.69 18.09 -0.83
N PHE A 311 23.12 17.25 -1.76
CA PHE A 311 23.35 15.82 -1.54
C PHE A 311 24.84 15.57 -1.35
N GLU A 312 25.26 15.42 -0.10
CA GLU A 312 26.67 15.46 0.31
C GLU A 312 27.51 14.37 -0.36
N ARG A 313 27.03 13.12 -0.36
CA ARG A 313 27.78 11.99 -0.95
C ARG A 313 27.95 12.08 -2.46
N SER A 314 26.98 12.66 -3.14
CA SER A 314 27.01 12.83 -4.59
C SER A 314 27.67 14.14 -5.02
N GLY A 315 27.89 15.09 -4.09
CA GLY A 315 28.40 16.43 -4.34
C GLY A 315 27.46 17.29 -5.22
N LYS A 316 26.19 16.92 -5.33
CA LYS A 316 25.22 17.62 -6.18
C LYS A 316 24.32 18.52 -5.36
N THR A 317 23.97 19.65 -5.97
CA THR A 317 23.05 20.64 -5.39
C THR A 317 21.95 20.96 -6.39
N VAL A 318 20.70 21.07 -5.91
CA VAL A 318 19.52 21.31 -6.75
C VAL A 318 18.53 22.20 -6.00
N THR A 319 17.88 23.11 -6.70
CA THR A 319 16.78 23.90 -6.14
C THR A 319 15.49 23.10 -6.25
N ALA A 320 14.74 23.00 -5.17
CA ALA A 320 13.45 22.33 -5.10
C ALA A 320 12.41 23.26 -4.48
N ASP A 321 11.19 23.24 -5.00
CA ASP A 321 10.07 23.95 -4.38
C ASP A 321 9.56 23.21 -3.14
N ALA A 322 8.68 23.85 -2.38
CA ALA A 322 8.11 23.31 -1.15
C ALA A 322 7.18 22.09 -1.35
N ALA A 323 6.81 21.77 -2.60
CA ALA A 323 5.96 20.64 -2.94
C ALA A 323 6.74 19.44 -3.52
N THR A 324 7.98 19.68 -4.00
CA THR A 324 8.85 18.65 -4.55
C THR A 324 9.50 17.86 -3.42
N SER A 325 9.32 16.54 -3.40
CA SER A 325 9.98 15.71 -2.40
C SER A 325 11.50 15.67 -2.63
N LEU A 326 12.26 15.52 -1.54
CA LEU A 326 13.73 15.40 -1.59
C LEU A 326 14.18 14.25 -2.49
N MET A 327 13.39 13.18 -2.57
CA MET A 327 13.63 12.06 -3.48
C MET A 327 13.46 12.50 -4.94
N GLU A 328 12.36 13.18 -5.27
CA GLU A 328 12.11 13.68 -6.64
C GLU A 328 13.20 14.68 -7.06
N ALA A 329 13.62 15.57 -6.14
CA ALA A 329 14.70 16.51 -6.37
C ALA A 329 16.04 15.79 -6.67
N GLY A 330 16.41 14.80 -5.87
CA GLY A 330 17.62 13.99 -6.07
C GLY A 330 17.58 13.19 -7.36
N GLU A 331 16.45 12.52 -7.66
CA GLU A 331 16.29 11.78 -8.91
C GLU A 331 16.32 12.69 -10.13
N GLY A 332 15.71 13.86 -10.06
CA GLY A 332 15.77 14.90 -11.09
C GLY A 332 17.21 15.35 -11.37
N ALA A 333 18.06 15.39 -10.36
CA ALA A 333 19.49 15.67 -10.49
C ALA A 333 20.32 14.45 -10.94
N GLY A 334 19.67 13.31 -11.21
CA GLY A 334 20.32 12.07 -11.64
C GLY A 334 21.09 11.35 -10.50
N ILE A 335 20.64 11.52 -9.25
CA ILE A 335 21.16 10.80 -8.09
C ILE A 335 20.36 9.52 -7.91
N GLN A 336 21.04 8.41 -7.61
CA GLN A 336 20.37 7.16 -7.24
C GLN A 336 19.95 7.22 -5.78
N MET A 337 18.78 7.81 -5.51
CA MET A 337 18.24 7.88 -4.16
C MET A 337 17.83 6.50 -3.65
N PRO A 338 18.05 6.19 -2.35
CA PRO A 338 17.46 4.99 -1.76
C PRO A 338 15.94 5.11 -1.78
N PHE A 339 15.24 4.09 -2.26
CA PHE A 339 13.78 4.13 -2.38
C PHE A 339 13.12 2.78 -2.13
N GLY A 340 11.84 2.80 -1.79
CA GLY A 340 10.97 1.66 -1.64
C GLY A 340 9.55 2.01 -2.08
N CYS A 341 8.59 2.09 -1.13
CA CYS A 341 7.16 2.32 -1.41
C CYS A 341 6.85 3.71 -2.00
N ARG A 342 7.71 4.72 -1.78
CA ARG A 342 7.53 6.14 -2.14
C ARG A 342 6.31 6.82 -1.48
N MET A 343 5.78 6.22 -0.42
CA MET A 343 4.60 6.68 0.31
C MET A 343 4.87 6.98 1.78
N GLY A 344 6.16 7.02 2.18
CA GLY A 344 6.55 7.31 3.56
C GLY A 344 6.27 6.18 4.56
N ILE A 345 6.16 4.92 4.12
CA ILE A 345 5.77 3.81 5.00
C ILE A 345 6.92 2.83 5.21
N CYS A 346 7.60 2.39 4.14
CA CYS A 346 8.60 1.32 4.21
C CYS A 346 9.95 1.73 4.80
N GLN A 347 10.17 3.00 5.03
CA GLN A 347 11.42 3.62 5.55
C GLN A 347 12.68 3.31 4.73
N SER A 348 12.56 2.72 3.52
CA SER A 348 13.71 2.41 2.66
C SER A 348 14.40 3.66 2.10
N CYS A 349 13.74 4.81 2.14
CA CYS A 349 14.25 6.09 1.64
C CYS A 349 14.79 6.99 2.75
N VAL A 350 15.04 6.46 3.94
CA VAL A 350 15.49 7.25 5.08
C VAL A 350 16.96 7.59 4.94
N VAL A 351 17.27 8.89 4.94
CA VAL A 351 18.64 9.45 4.95
C VAL A 351 18.84 10.38 6.15
N GLY A 352 20.07 10.70 6.48
CA GLY A 352 20.39 11.70 7.50
C GLY A 352 20.16 13.12 6.96
N LEU A 353 19.56 14.00 7.76
CA LEU A 353 19.56 15.43 7.55
C LEU A 353 20.79 16.00 8.26
N VAL A 354 21.77 16.50 7.49
CA VAL A 354 23.04 16.98 7.99
C VAL A 354 22.91 18.43 8.47
N ASP A 355 22.24 19.26 7.66
CA ASP A 355 22.04 20.69 7.96
C ASP A 355 20.73 21.19 7.35
N GLY A 356 20.23 22.32 7.88
CA GLY A 356 18.99 22.95 7.42
C GLY A 356 17.73 22.25 7.94
N HIS A 357 16.58 22.59 7.35
CA HIS A 357 15.28 22.09 7.77
C HIS A 357 14.54 21.44 6.61
N VAL A 358 13.83 20.36 6.92
CA VAL A 358 12.93 19.68 5.98
C VAL A 358 11.60 19.43 6.64
N ARG A 359 10.54 19.43 5.85
CA ARG A 359 9.17 19.25 6.32
C ARG A 359 8.57 17.95 5.77
N ASP A 360 7.94 17.17 6.61
CA ASP A 360 7.12 16.03 6.17
C ASP A 360 5.87 16.56 5.45
N LEU A 361 5.71 16.18 4.20
CA LEU A 361 4.63 16.63 3.32
C LEU A 361 3.24 16.12 3.71
N ARG A 362 3.18 15.09 4.56
CA ARG A 362 1.93 14.47 5.04
C ARG A 362 1.40 15.15 6.29
N THR A 363 2.30 15.45 7.22
CA THR A 363 1.96 15.92 8.56
C THR A 363 2.26 17.39 8.78
N GLY A 364 3.10 18.01 7.91
CA GLY A 364 3.59 19.36 8.08
C GLY A 364 4.67 19.50 9.16
N VAL A 365 5.07 18.40 9.83
CA VAL A 365 6.09 18.42 10.88
C VAL A 365 7.45 18.76 10.26
N GLU A 366 8.15 19.71 10.87
CA GLU A 366 9.53 20.07 10.50
C GLU A 366 10.53 19.18 11.26
N HIS A 367 11.59 18.82 10.54
CA HIS A 367 12.71 18.06 11.04
C HIS A 367 13.97 18.92 11.07
N GLU A 368 14.73 18.82 12.15
CA GLU A 368 15.96 19.56 12.40
C GLU A 368 17.21 18.75 12.03
N PRO A 369 18.38 19.38 11.87
CA PRO A 369 19.65 18.70 11.65
C PRO A 369 19.91 17.57 12.67
N GLY A 370 20.49 16.47 12.18
CA GLY A 370 20.70 15.24 12.95
C GLY A 370 19.52 14.26 12.90
N SER A 371 18.36 14.69 12.39
CA SER A 371 17.21 13.81 12.20
C SER A 371 17.42 12.84 11.04
N ARG A 372 16.69 11.72 11.05
CA ARG A 372 16.57 10.84 9.90
C ARG A 372 15.22 11.10 9.22
N VAL A 373 15.26 11.42 7.92
CA VAL A 373 14.09 11.87 7.16
C VAL A 373 13.76 10.92 6.01
N GLN A 374 12.48 10.71 5.77
CA GLN A 374 11.98 9.93 4.63
C GLN A 374 11.92 10.80 3.39
N THR A 375 12.92 10.73 2.53
CA THR A 375 13.05 11.61 1.36
C THR A 375 11.87 11.58 0.40
N CYS A 376 11.10 10.49 0.34
CA CYS A 376 9.94 10.38 -0.56
C CYS A 376 8.70 11.18 -0.12
N VAL A 377 8.67 11.61 1.13
CA VAL A 377 7.54 12.36 1.73
C VAL A 377 8.01 13.59 2.50
N SER A 378 9.24 14.00 2.34
CA SER A 378 9.79 15.24 2.93
C SER A 378 10.24 16.18 1.82
N ALA A 379 10.02 17.48 2.01
CA ALA A 379 10.46 18.55 1.14
C ALA A 379 11.35 19.54 1.89
N ALA A 380 12.14 20.30 1.16
CA ALA A 380 12.96 21.37 1.73
C ALA A 380 12.09 22.47 2.37
N SER A 381 12.47 22.92 3.56
CA SER A 381 11.88 24.06 4.28
C SER A 381 12.96 25.13 4.49
N GLY A 382 13.57 25.56 3.41
CA GLY A 382 14.79 26.33 3.31
C GLY A 382 15.93 25.51 2.72
N ASP A 383 17.15 26.07 2.73
CA ASP A 383 18.33 25.33 2.28
C ASP A 383 18.63 24.16 3.23
N CYS A 384 18.98 23.01 2.69
CA CYS A 384 19.27 21.81 3.49
C CYS A 384 20.32 20.90 2.85
N THR A 385 20.98 20.11 3.69
CA THR A 385 22.01 19.13 3.29
C THR A 385 21.64 17.74 3.77
N LEU A 386 21.70 16.77 2.87
CA LEU A 386 21.38 15.37 3.11
C LEU A 386 22.61 14.48 2.95
N ASP A 387 22.75 13.48 3.82
CA ASP A 387 23.75 12.40 3.72
C ASP A 387 23.33 11.37 2.64
N ALA A 388 23.35 11.81 1.36
CA ALA A 388 22.90 11.02 0.21
C ALA A 388 23.75 11.29 -1.04
#